data_5b3e812698200ec109dbe627e87612f1
#
_entry.id   5b3e812698200ec109dbe627e87612f1
#
_cell.length_a   1.000
_cell.length_b   1.000
_cell.length_c   1.000
_cell.angle_alpha   90.00
_cell.angle_beta   90.00
_cell.angle_gamma   90.00
#
_symmetry.space_group_name_H-M   'P 1'
#
loop_
_entity.id
_entity.type
_entity.pdbx_description
1 polymer ?
#
loop_
_entity_poly.entity_id
_entity_poly.type
_entity_poly.pdbx_seq_one_letter_code
_entity_poly.pdbx_strand_id
1 'polypeptide(L)'
;MNLLWKLFPNRRLRGEDRFRSTHNGSILDSERGNSPVIIMNSEFLVCLADKMATHLGPEVLRTLRFAASDEWRETLEQSSFMWKGSDPEKWKGFDRLWRDGGHYNASIILDGSVSKYVIETTVPTPIAAGNLAAALEFAIGNPIRVGVESQSQFTAFVSIQIKERSHSDTFPPLRIDNYKPKGNLTPLSIDGLEFGKKGGIRRFGQNYCSVPIRLFDHWERASTSLASIADSQDKTTWEK
;
A
#
# COMPACT_ATOMS: atom_id res chain seq x y z
N MET A 1 -23.91 -5.21 11.79
CA MET A 1 -22.57 -5.77 12.03
C MET A 1 -22.70 -7.29 12.09
N ASN A 2 -22.21 -8.00 11.08
CA ASN A 2 -22.56 -9.40 10.85
C ASN A 2 -21.80 -10.31 11.82
N LEU A 3 -22.50 -10.94 12.77
CA LEU A 3 -21.96 -11.79 13.85
C LEU A 3 -21.16 -13.01 13.31
N LEU A 4 -21.41 -13.40 12.05
CA LEU A 4 -20.75 -14.51 11.38
C LEU A 4 -19.23 -14.33 11.21
N TRP A 5 -18.72 -13.09 11.20
CA TRP A 5 -17.30 -12.78 11.12
C TRP A 5 -16.51 -13.21 12.36
N LYS A 6 -17.13 -13.15 13.53
CA LYS A 6 -16.50 -13.58 14.79
C LYS A 6 -16.39 -15.10 14.90
N LEU A 7 -17.30 -15.83 14.23
CA LEU A 7 -17.38 -17.29 14.33
C LEU A 7 -16.52 -18.01 13.27
N PHE A 8 -16.26 -17.37 12.12
CA PHE A 8 -15.48 -17.97 11.02
C PHE A 8 -14.40 -17.02 10.49
N PRO A 9 -13.33 -16.73 11.27
CA PRO A 9 -12.27 -15.81 10.86
C PRO A 9 -11.47 -16.28 9.62
N ASN A 10 -11.70 -17.52 9.17
CA ASN A 10 -11.01 -18.12 8.02
C ASN A 10 -11.86 -18.18 6.74
N ARG A 11 -13.08 -17.67 6.74
CA ARG A 11 -13.88 -17.64 5.51
C ARG A 11 -13.29 -16.56 4.61
N ARG A 12 -12.57 -16.97 3.56
CA ARG A 12 -12.13 -16.07 2.50
C ARG A 12 -13.35 -15.34 1.96
N LEU A 13 -13.38 -14.04 2.08
CA LEU A 13 -14.27 -13.24 1.24
C LEU A 13 -13.83 -13.50 -0.20
N ARG A 14 -14.75 -13.85 -1.06
CA ARG A 14 -14.52 -13.76 -2.49
C ARG A 14 -14.26 -12.27 -2.80
N GLY A 15 -13.45 -11.98 -3.80
CA GLY A 15 -13.18 -10.59 -4.19
C GLY A 15 -14.45 -9.75 -4.36
N GLU A 16 -15.53 -10.38 -4.84
CA GLU A 16 -16.88 -9.82 -4.94
C GLU A 16 -17.46 -9.34 -3.59
N ASP A 17 -17.10 -9.99 -2.48
CA ASP A 17 -17.53 -9.60 -1.14
C ASP A 17 -16.61 -8.57 -0.48
N ARG A 18 -15.38 -8.40 -0.99
CA ARG A 18 -14.40 -7.46 -0.45
C ARG A 18 -14.75 -6.03 -0.83
N PHE A 19 -15.08 -5.82 -2.11
CA PHE A 19 -15.36 -4.49 -2.61
C PHE A 19 -16.86 -4.23 -2.63
N ARG A 20 -17.25 -3.08 -2.11
CA ARG A 20 -18.64 -2.64 -1.99
C ARG A 20 -18.81 -1.29 -2.70
N SER A 21 -19.91 -1.10 -3.37
CA SER A 21 -20.29 0.19 -3.91
C SER A 21 -21.34 0.87 -3.02
N THR A 22 -21.22 2.18 -2.93
CA THR A 22 -22.23 3.06 -2.31
C THR A 22 -23.19 3.57 -3.37
N HIS A 23 -24.30 4.11 -2.94
CA HIS A 23 -25.30 4.70 -3.85
C HIS A 23 -24.76 5.89 -4.67
N ASN A 24 -23.71 6.56 -4.22
CA ASN A 24 -23.02 7.65 -4.93
C ASN A 24 -21.86 7.20 -5.78
N GLY A 25 -21.69 5.88 -5.97
CA GLY A 25 -20.65 5.30 -6.84
C GLY A 25 -19.27 5.15 -6.21
N SER A 26 -19.08 5.49 -4.93
CA SER A 26 -17.80 5.24 -4.27
C SER A 26 -17.58 3.75 -4.06
N ILE A 27 -16.35 3.29 -4.26
CA ILE A 27 -15.94 1.90 -4.01
C ILE A 27 -15.22 1.83 -2.68
N LEU A 28 -15.61 0.88 -1.83
CA LEU A 28 -15.06 0.68 -0.50
C LEU A 28 -14.41 -0.70 -0.41
N ASP A 29 -13.24 -0.77 0.23
CA ASP A 29 -12.55 -2.02 0.55
C ASP A 29 -12.87 -2.44 1.99
N SER A 30 -13.68 -3.47 2.16
CA SER A 30 -14.11 -3.97 3.47
C SER A 30 -12.97 -4.58 4.29
N GLU A 31 -11.92 -5.10 3.65
CA GLU A 31 -10.74 -5.63 4.31
C GLU A 31 -9.85 -4.51 4.89
N ARG A 32 -10.04 -3.28 4.42
CA ARG A 32 -9.37 -2.06 4.89
C ARG A 32 -10.30 -1.16 5.69
N GLY A 33 -11.22 -1.72 6.45
CA GLY A 33 -12.15 -0.97 7.29
C GLY A 33 -13.14 -0.10 6.52
N ASN A 34 -13.53 -0.50 5.30
CA ASN A 34 -14.33 0.27 4.35
C ASN A 34 -13.64 1.56 3.86
N SER A 35 -12.31 1.52 3.74
CA SER A 35 -11.57 2.63 3.15
C SER A 35 -11.97 2.83 1.68
N PRO A 36 -12.19 4.08 1.23
CA PRO A 36 -12.45 4.37 -0.17
C PRO A 36 -11.24 4.01 -1.05
N VAL A 37 -11.52 3.32 -2.16
CA VAL A 37 -10.50 2.87 -3.11
C VAL A 37 -10.89 3.21 -4.55
N ILE A 38 -9.87 3.30 -5.40
CA ILE A 38 -10.02 3.32 -6.85
C ILE A 38 -9.55 1.95 -7.38
N ILE A 39 -10.33 1.32 -8.24
CA ILE A 39 -9.88 0.14 -8.98
C ILE A 39 -9.38 0.63 -10.33
N MET A 40 -8.09 0.48 -10.58
CA MET A 40 -7.43 0.99 -11.78
C MET A 40 -6.54 -0.05 -12.44
N ASN A 41 -6.27 0.16 -13.73
CA ASN A 41 -5.33 -0.68 -14.48
C ASN A 41 -3.92 -0.55 -13.87
N SER A 42 -3.28 -1.69 -13.59
CA SER A 42 -1.97 -1.74 -12.94
C SER A 42 -0.87 -1.15 -13.82
N GLU A 43 -0.89 -1.41 -15.14
CA GLU A 43 0.10 -0.88 -16.08
C GLU A 43 -0.02 0.65 -16.19
N PHE A 44 -1.25 1.18 -16.16
CA PHE A 44 -1.47 2.63 -16.14
C PHE A 44 -0.82 3.26 -14.90
N LEU A 45 -1.00 2.68 -13.73
CA LEU A 45 -0.42 3.20 -12.49
C LEU A 45 1.12 3.16 -12.52
N VAL A 46 1.70 2.08 -13.05
CA VAL A 46 3.15 1.96 -13.23
C VAL A 46 3.65 3.01 -14.22
N CYS A 47 3.01 3.14 -15.37
CA CYS A 47 3.37 4.14 -16.39
C CYS A 47 3.26 5.57 -15.83
N LEU A 48 2.24 5.87 -15.03
CA LEU A 48 2.08 7.17 -14.38
C LEU A 48 3.26 7.46 -13.45
N ALA A 49 3.63 6.52 -12.58
CA ALA A 49 4.77 6.68 -11.66
C ALA A 49 6.10 6.90 -12.41
N ASP A 50 6.34 6.12 -13.47
CA ASP A 50 7.55 6.25 -14.30
C ASP A 50 7.60 7.59 -15.04
N LYS A 51 6.47 8.05 -15.60
CA LYS A 51 6.39 9.36 -16.26
C LYS A 51 6.62 10.50 -15.27
N MET A 52 6.03 10.41 -14.08
CA MET A 52 6.28 11.40 -13.04
C MET A 52 7.77 11.42 -12.63
N ALA A 53 8.40 10.25 -12.48
CA ALA A 53 9.84 10.17 -12.17
C ALA A 53 10.71 10.75 -13.31
N THR A 54 10.30 10.56 -14.55
CA THR A 54 11.02 11.12 -15.71
C THR A 54 10.96 12.64 -15.77
N HIS A 55 9.81 13.24 -15.41
CA HIS A 55 9.60 14.68 -15.52
C HIS A 55 9.94 15.46 -14.24
N LEU A 56 9.73 14.88 -13.07
CA LEU A 56 9.89 15.53 -11.77
C LEU A 56 11.13 15.04 -11.00
N GLY A 57 11.84 14.04 -11.57
CA GLY A 57 13.00 13.44 -10.94
C GLY A 57 12.67 12.20 -10.08
N PRO A 58 13.71 11.39 -9.77
CA PRO A 58 13.54 10.10 -9.08
C PRO A 58 13.01 10.22 -7.65
N GLU A 59 13.13 11.39 -7.01
CA GLU A 59 12.65 11.65 -5.66
C GLU A 59 11.12 11.44 -5.54
N VAL A 60 10.38 11.61 -6.63
CA VAL A 60 8.94 11.35 -6.65
C VAL A 60 8.59 9.88 -6.35
N LEU A 61 9.45 8.94 -6.73
CA LEU A 61 9.28 7.51 -6.38
C LEU A 61 9.58 7.27 -4.91
N ARG A 62 10.50 8.04 -4.33
CA ARG A 62 10.79 7.98 -2.90
C ARG A 62 9.63 8.52 -2.08
N THR A 63 9.03 9.65 -2.49
CA THR A 63 7.83 10.18 -1.82
C THR A 63 6.64 9.24 -1.96
N LEU A 64 6.46 8.59 -3.11
CA LEU A 64 5.43 7.58 -3.31
C LEU A 64 5.59 6.39 -2.34
N ARG A 65 6.84 5.95 -2.10
CA ARG A 65 7.12 4.90 -1.12
C ARG A 65 6.76 5.32 0.29
N PHE A 66 7.11 6.55 0.71
CA PHE A 66 6.73 7.06 2.02
C PHE A 66 5.22 7.19 2.17
N ALA A 67 4.55 7.73 1.15
CA ALA A 67 3.10 7.83 1.12
C ALA A 67 2.41 6.47 1.30
N ALA A 68 2.91 5.44 0.60
CA ALA A 68 2.38 4.08 0.73
C ALA A 68 2.65 3.49 2.13
N SER A 69 3.81 3.77 2.72
CA SER A 69 4.12 3.33 4.07
C SER A 69 3.22 4.01 5.11
N ASP A 70 2.98 5.31 5.00
CA ASP A 70 2.16 6.06 5.94
C ASP A 70 0.68 5.67 5.84
N GLU A 71 0.15 5.57 4.63
CA GLU A 71 -1.21 5.09 4.39
C GLU A 71 -1.43 3.70 5.00
N TRP A 72 -0.44 2.83 4.82
CA TRP A 72 -0.55 1.47 5.30
C TRP A 72 -0.39 1.38 6.83
N ARG A 73 0.46 2.20 7.43
CA ARG A 73 0.60 2.30 8.89
C ARG A 73 -0.73 2.71 9.54
N GLU A 74 -1.40 3.72 9.00
CA GLU A 74 -2.74 4.11 9.48
C GLU A 74 -3.76 2.97 9.37
N THR A 75 -3.72 2.22 8.27
CA THR A 75 -4.59 1.05 8.09
C THR A 75 -4.31 -0.02 9.14
N LEU A 76 -3.04 -0.30 9.43
CA LEU A 76 -2.64 -1.32 10.40
C LEU A 76 -2.96 -0.93 11.84
N GLU A 77 -2.80 0.32 12.22
CA GLU A 77 -3.15 0.83 13.56
C GLU A 77 -4.64 0.68 13.87
N GLN A 78 -5.49 0.74 12.85
CA GLN A 78 -6.94 0.56 12.97
C GLN A 78 -7.39 -0.90 12.79
N SER A 79 -6.48 -1.79 12.46
CA SER A 79 -6.77 -3.18 12.15
C SER A 79 -6.70 -4.08 13.38
N SER A 80 -7.29 -5.27 13.26
CA SER A 80 -7.15 -6.35 14.22
C SER A 80 -6.07 -7.37 13.81
N PHE A 81 -5.15 -7.01 12.93
CA PHE A 81 -4.06 -7.90 12.52
C PHE A 81 -3.11 -8.18 13.69
N MET A 82 -2.71 -9.43 13.82
CA MET A 82 -1.79 -9.90 14.86
C MET A 82 -0.54 -10.50 14.21
N TRP A 83 0.06 -9.75 13.28
CA TRP A 83 1.28 -10.18 12.62
C TRP A 83 2.48 -10.03 13.54
N LYS A 84 3.38 -11.00 13.50
CA LYS A 84 4.59 -11.01 14.31
C LYS A 84 5.75 -11.62 13.54
N GLY A 85 6.95 -11.06 13.75
CA GLY A 85 8.18 -11.53 13.13
C GLY A 85 8.40 -11.02 11.72
N SER A 86 9.51 -11.45 11.12
CA SER A 86 10.06 -10.93 9.86
C SER A 86 9.53 -11.65 8.61
N ASP A 87 8.83 -12.78 8.77
CA ASP A 87 8.42 -13.63 7.64
C ASP A 87 6.95 -13.37 7.24
N PRO A 88 6.71 -12.65 6.11
CA PRO A 88 5.37 -12.34 5.65
C PRO A 88 4.49 -13.57 5.34
N GLU A 89 5.11 -14.68 4.93
CA GLU A 89 4.36 -15.91 4.60
C GLU A 89 3.67 -16.52 5.82
N LYS A 90 4.18 -16.21 7.02
CA LYS A 90 3.58 -16.64 8.29
C LYS A 90 2.48 -15.71 8.79
N TRP A 91 2.28 -14.54 8.16
CA TRP A 91 1.28 -13.60 8.61
C TRP A 91 -0.11 -14.00 8.11
N LYS A 92 -1.00 -14.27 9.05
CA LYS A 92 -2.37 -14.67 8.72
C LYS A 92 -3.10 -13.55 7.96
N GLY A 93 -3.61 -13.88 6.79
CA GLY A 93 -4.39 -12.97 5.95
C GLY A 93 -3.55 -12.02 5.08
N PHE A 94 -2.21 -12.13 5.10
CA PHE A 94 -1.33 -11.35 4.24
C PHE A 94 -1.69 -11.49 2.76
N ASP A 95 -1.75 -12.71 2.26
CA ASP A 95 -2.13 -13.02 0.87
C ASP A 95 -3.48 -12.42 0.46
N ARG A 96 -4.46 -12.51 1.37
CA ARG A 96 -5.79 -11.98 1.11
C ARG A 96 -5.78 -10.47 0.95
N LEU A 97 -4.99 -9.80 1.76
CA LEU A 97 -5.00 -8.35 1.82
C LEU A 97 -4.33 -7.72 0.60
N TRP A 98 -3.17 -8.21 0.20
CA TRP A 98 -2.41 -7.63 -0.91
C TRP A 98 -2.66 -8.32 -2.24
N ARG A 99 -2.56 -9.63 -2.30
CA ARG A 99 -2.74 -10.37 -3.54
C ARG A 99 -4.17 -10.28 -4.07
N ASP A 100 -5.17 -10.43 -3.19
CA ASP A 100 -6.57 -10.31 -3.60
C ASP A 100 -6.94 -8.85 -3.95
N GLY A 101 -6.20 -7.86 -3.47
CA GLY A 101 -6.28 -6.47 -3.89
C GLY A 101 -5.57 -6.16 -5.20
N GLY A 102 -4.94 -7.14 -5.84
CA GLY A 102 -4.18 -6.95 -7.06
C GLY A 102 -2.87 -6.20 -6.86
N HIS A 103 -2.21 -6.34 -5.69
CA HIS A 103 -0.99 -5.58 -5.39
C HIS A 103 0.28 -6.38 -5.62
N TYR A 104 0.66 -7.21 -4.65
CA TYR A 104 1.94 -7.90 -4.67
C TYR A 104 1.95 -9.16 -3.80
N ASN A 105 2.98 -9.97 -4.00
CA ASN A 105 3.41 -11.02 -3.10
C ASN A 105 4.82 -10.72 -2.61
N ALA A 106 5.17 -11.11 -1.38
CA ALA A 106 6.49 -10.92 -0.82
C ALA A 106 6.94 -12.18 -0.10
N SER A 107 8.18 -12.59 -0.36
CA SER A 107 8.83 -13.73 0.28
C SER A 107 10.18 -13.32 0.86
N ILE A 108 10.52 -13.86 2.01
CA ILE A 108 11.83 -13.64 2.62
C ILE A 108 12.87 -14.53 1.94
N ILE A 109 14.02 -13.93 1.55
CA ILE A 109 15.14 -14.67 0.94
C ILE A 109 16.28 -14.85 1.95
N LEU A 110 16.48 -13.85 2.80
CA LEU A 110 17.50 -13.85 3.83
C LEU A 110 16.94 -13.20 5.09
N ASP A 111 17.08 -13.89 6.23
CA ASP A 111 16.74 -13.37 7.55
C ASP A 111 18.02 -13.19 8.38
N GLY A 112 18.21 -12.00 8.95
CA GLY A 112 19.41 -11.67 9.71
C GLY A 112 19.45 -10.20 10.16
N SER A 113 20.65 -9.69 10.42
CA SER A 113 20.85 -8.25 10.75
C SER A 113 20.39 -7.31 9.63
N VAL A 114 20.48 -7.78 8.40
CA VAL A 114 19.82 -7.21 7.22
C VAL A 114 19.01 -8.32 6.59
N SER A 115 17.68 -8.21 6.67
CA SER A 115 16.77 -9.15 6.01
C SER A 115 16.52 -8.73 4.57
N LYS A 116 16.44 -9.70 3.66
CA LYS A 116 16.16 -9.47 2.23
C LYS A 116 14.90 -10.17 1.81
N TYR A 117 14.11 -9.45 1.02
CA TYR A 117 12.83 -9.91 0.48
C TYR A 117 12.83 -9.78 -1.03
N VAL A 118 12.15 -10.71 -1.70
CA VAL A 118 11.72 -10.54 -3.08
C VAL A 118 10.24 -10.12 -3.08
N ILE A 119 9.91 -9.13 -3.87
CA ILE A 119 8.54 -8.69 -4.13
C ILE A 119 8.22 -8.95 -5.59
N GLU A 120 7.15 -9.68 -5.84
CA GLU A 120 6.50 -9.78 -7.15
C GLU A 120 5.26 -8.88 -7.12
N THR A 121 5.24 -7.83 -7.94
CA THR A 121 4.25 -6.77 -7.84
C THR A 121 3.52 -6.51 -9.16
N THR A 122 2.29 -6.07 -9.08
CA THR A 122 1.50 -5.52 -10.20
C THR A 122 1.28 -4.02 -10.06
N VAL A 123 1.69 -3.44 -8.92
CA VAL A 123 1.69 -1.99 -8.68
C VAL A 123 3.12 -1.45 -8.78
N PRO A 124 3.34 -0.12 -8.86
CA PRO A 124 4.68 0.46 -8.80
C PRO A 124 5.47 -0.07 -7.60
N THR A 125 6.70 -0.50 -7.84
CA THR A 125 7.61 -1.04 -6.79
C THR A 125 7.68 -0.18 -5.53
N PRO A 126 7.72 1.17 -5.61
CA PRO A 126 7.69 2.01 -4.41
C PRO A 126 6.46 1.78 -3.52
N ILE A 127 5.28 1.57 -4.11
CA ILE A 127 4.05 1.28 -3.36
C ILE A 127 4.18 -0.05 -2.62
N ALA A 128 4.57 -1.11 -3.33
CA ALA A 128 4.74 -2.43 -2.73
C ALA A 128 5.79 -2.43 -1.62
N ALA A 129 6.92 -1.76 -1.84
CA ALA A 129 7.99 -1.64 -0.85
C ALA A 129 7.58 -0.81 0.38
N GLY A 130 6.82 0.27 0.19
CA GLY A 130 6.28 1.08 1.27
C GLY A 130 5.29 0.30 2.15
N ASN A 131 4.36 -0.39 1.51
CA ASN A 131 3.40 -1.25 2.21
C ASN A 131 4.09 -2.38 3.00
N LEU A 132 5.07 -3.05 2.39
CA LEU A 132 5.85 -4.08 3.07
C LEU A 132 6.63 -3.52 4.26
N ALA A 133 7.23 -2.33 4.10
CA ALA A 133 7.95 -1.65 5.17
C ALA A 133 7.05 -1.40 6.39
N ALA A 134 5.88 -0.79 6.19
CA ALA A 134 4.92 -0.54 7.26
C ALA A 134 4.44 -1.84 7.94
N ALA A 135 4.19 -2.88 7.16
CA ALA A 135 3.78 -4.18 7.69
C ALA A 135 4.87 -4.84 8.54
N LEU A 136 6.14 -4.74 8.12
CA LEU A 136 7.29 -5.25 8.87
C LEU A 136 7.52 -4.44 10.16
N GLU A 137 7.46 -3.11 10.11
CA GLU A 137 7.52 -2.27 11.32
C GLU A 137 6.44 -2.66 12.33
N PHE A 138 5.21 -2.87 11.84
CA PHE A 138 4.10 -3.32 12.67
C PHE A 138 4.35 -4.71 13.28
N ALA A 139 4.82 -5.67 12.48
CA ALA A 139 5.01 -7.06 12.91
C ALA A 139 6.25 -7.25 13.81
N ILE A 140 7.30 -6.46 13.61
CA ILE A 140 8.57 -6.50 14.36
C ILE A 140 8.48 -5.58 15.60
N GLY A 141 7.69 -4.51 15.53
CA GLY A 141 7.54 -3.51 16.62
C GLY A 141 8.71 -2.52 16.70
N ASN A 142 9.55 -2.43 15.68
CA ASN A 142 10.70 -1.53 15.62
C ASN A 142 10.75 -0.78 14.27
N PRO A 143 11.23 0.47 14.26
CA PRO A 143 11.47 1.19 13.02
C PRO A 143 12.54 0.50 12.17
N ILE A 144 12.38 0.59 10.86
CA ILE A 144 13.27 -0.05 9.89
C ILE A 144 13.85 0.96 8.90
N ARG A 145 15.01 0.62 8.33
CA ARG A 145 15.55 1.26 7.14
C ARG A 145 15.29 0.35 5.95
N VAL A 146 14.80 0.94 4.87
CA VAL A 146 14.43 0.21 3.65
C VAL A 146 15.34 0.63 2.50
N GLY A 147 16.00 -0.35 1.88
CA GLY A 147 16.64 -0.25 0.58
C GLY A 147 15.80 -0.98 -0.46
N VAL A 148 15.65 -0.42 -1.64
CA VAL A 148 14.91 -1.03 -2.75
C VAL A 148 15.80 -1.09 -3.96
N GLU A 149 15.88 -2.28 -4.55
CA GLU A 149 16.59 -2.54 -5.80
C GLU A 149 15.60 -3.17 -6.78
N SER A 150 15.15 -2.41 -7.77
CA SER A 150 14.26 -2.91 -8.80
C SER A 150 15.02 -3.75 -9.81
N GLN A 151 14.60 -5.01 -9.99
CA GLN A 151 15.16 -5.92 -11.01
C GLN A 151 14.40 -5.84 -12.33
N SER A 152 13.10 -5.56 -12.24
CA SER A 152 12.21 -5.35 -13.37
C SER A 152 11.03 -4.49 -12.96
N GLN A 153 10.14 -4.19 -13.91
CA GLN A 153 8.89 -3.47 -13.64
C GLN A 153 8.00 -4.17 -12.59
N PHE A 154 8.10 -5.50 -12.47
CA PHE A 154 7.22 -6.33 -11.64
C PHE A 154 7.96 -7.12 -10.55
N THR A 155 9.27 -6.94 -10.42
CA THR A 155 10.08 -7.65 -9.42
C THR A 155 11.09 -6.71 -8.79
N ALA A 156 11.15 -6.69 -7.48
CA ALA A 156 12.15 -5.94 -6.73
C ALA A 156 12.72 -6.74 -5.58
N PHE A 157 13.98 -6.48 -5.26
CA PHE A 157 14.58 -6.86 -3.99
C PHE A 157 14.45 -5.72 -2.99
N VAL A 158 14.01 -6.04 -1.79
CA VAL A 158 13.89 -5.10 -0.69
C VAL A 158 14.78 -5.55 0.44
N SER A 159 15.74 -4.72 0.82
CA SER A 159 16.57 -4.92 1.99
C SER A 159 16.02 -4.13 3.17
N ILE A 160 15.93 -4.78 4.32
CA ILE A 160 15.40 -4.21 5.56
C ILE A 160 16.45 -4.32 6.63
N GLN A 161 16.75 -3.21 7.29
CA GLN A 161 17.59 -3.15 8.46
C GLN A 161 16.79 -2.56 9.63
N ILE A 162 16.75 -3.27 10.75
CA ILE A 162 16.12 -2.77 11.97
C ILE A 162 16.96 -1.62 12.50
N LYS A 163 16.32 -0.48 12.81
CA LYS A 163 16.96 0.66 13.47
C LYS A 163 16.75 0.58 14.97
N GLU A 164 17.74 1.00 15.73
CA GLU A 164 17.49 1.39 17.12
C GLU A 164 16.55 2.61 17.12
N ARG A 165 15.62 2.64 18.08
CA ARG A 165 14.63 3.72 18.20
C ARG A 165 15.35 5.07 18.38
N SER A 166 15.55 5.78 17.28
CA SER A 166 15.75 7.22 17.30
C SER A 166 14.41 7.90 17.12
N HIS A 167 14.16 9.01 17.80
CA HIS A 167 12.93 9.79 17.64
C HIS A 167 12.66 10.03 16.17
N SER A 168 11.49 9.59 15.76
CA SER A 168 11.11 9.41 14.37
C SER A 168 10.96 10.71 13.61
N ASP A 169 11.48 10.74 12.40
CA ASP A 169 11.06 11.62 11.32
C ASP A 169 9.65 11.24 10.79
N THR A 170 8.72 10.91 11.66
CA THR A 170 7.35 10.61 11.27
C THR A 170 6.60 11.92 11.08
N PHE A 171 6.10 12.14 9.87
CA PHE A 171 5.06 13.14 9.66
C PHE A 171 3.89 12.81 10.60
N PRO A 172 3.30 13.82 11.26
CA PRO A 172 2.13 13.56 12.10
C PRO A 172 1.05 12.90 11.24
N PRO A 173 0.38 11.86 11.76
CA PRO A 173 -0.63 11.13 11.00
C PRO A 173 -1.69 12.12 10.51
N LEU A 174 -2.12 11.95 9.26
CA LEU A 174 -3.29 12.64 8.75
C LEU A 174 -4.49 12.14 9.58
N ARG A 175 -5.08 13.00 10.40
CA ARG A 175 -6.37 12.72 11.01
C ARG A 175 -7.44 12.75 9.91
N ILE A 176 -7.54 11.67 9.17
CA ILE A 176 -8.64 11.48 8.24
C ILE A 176 -9.75 10.81 9.03
N ASP A 177 -10.87 11.51 9.17
CA ASP A 177 -12.05 10.95 9.79
C ASP A 177 -12.40 9.61 9.16
N ASN A 178 -12.65 8.60 10.00
CA ASN A 178 -13.09 7.30 9.53
C ASN A 178 -14.28 7.48 8.59
N TYR A 179 -14.10 7.11 7.32
CA TYR A 179 -15.17 7.17 6.35
C TYR A 179 -16.32 6.26 6.81
N LYS A 180 -17.42 6.87 7.21
CA LYS A 180 -18.64 6.15 7.55
C LYS A 180 -19.54 6.20 6.33
N PRO A 181 -19.70 5.09 5.59
CA PRO A 181 -20.54 5.06 4.42
C PRO A 181 -21.98 5.39 4.84
N LYS A 182 -22.59 6.34 4.14
CA LYS A 182 -24.03 6.64 4.29
C LYS A 182 -24.82 5.76 3.32
N GLY A 183 -25.80 5.03 3.82
CA GLY A 183 -26.70 4.21 3.00
C GLY A 183 -26.31 2.74 2.91
N ASN A 184 -27.03 2.00 2.07
CA ASN A 184 -26.83 0.57 1.88
C ASN A 184 -25.61 0.32 0.99
N LEU A 185 -24.76 -0.62 1.41
CA LEU A 185 -23.64 -1.10 0.63
C LEU A 185 -24.07 -2.29 -0.22
N THR A 186 -23.78 -2.25 -1.51
CA THR A 186 -24.03 -3.35 -2.45
C THR A 186 -22.71 -3.99 -2.89
N PRO A 187 -22.69 -5.28 -3.25
CA PRO A 187 -21.53 -5.89 -3.88
C PRO A 187 -21.11 -5.08 -5.11
N LEU A 188 -19.80 -4.93 -5.32
CA LEU A 188 -19.29 -4.23 -6.48
C LEU A 188 -19.60 -5.07 -7.74
N SER A 189 -20.27 -4.44 -8.70
CA SER A 189 -20.53 -5.01 -10.01
C SER A 189 -20.00 -4.05 -11.08
N ILE A 190 -18.94 -4.45 -11.77
CA ILE A 190 -18.36 -3.74 -12.91
C ILE A 190 -18.24 -4.75 -14.06
N ASP A 191 -18.74 -4.39 -15.23
CA ASP A 191 -18.69 -5.26 -16.40
C ASP A 191 -17.25 -5.69 -16.74
N GLY A 192 -17.07 -7.00 -16.91
CA GLY A 192 -15.78 -7.63 -17.20
C GLY A 192 -14.78 -7.66 -16.04
N LEU A 193 -15.16 -7.23 -14.81
CA LEU A 193 -14.28 -7.31 -13.65
C LEU A 193 -14.34 -8.73 -13.06
N GLU A 194 -13.16 -9.32 -12.93
CA GLU A 194 -13.00 -10.68 -12.43
C GLU A 194 -12.04 -10.69 -11.23
N PHE A 195 -12.38 -11.47 -10.19
CA PHE A 195 -11.53 -11.72 -9.06
C PHE A 195 -10.92 -13.12 -9.16
N GLY A 196 -9.59 -13.18 -9.26
CA GLY A 196 -8.88 -14.43 -9.47
C GLY A 196 -9.01 -15.40 -8.28
N LYS A 197 -9.17 -16.70 -8.56
CA LYS A 197 -9.20 -17.75 -7.51
C LYS A 197 -7.92 -17.78 -6.67
N LYS A 198 -6.79 -17.38 -7.26
CA LYS A 198 -5.48 -17.28 -6.60
C LYS A 198 -5.13 -15.86 -6.17
N GLY A 199 -6.10 -14.95 -6.18
CA GLY A 199 -5.91 -13.52 -5.95
C GLY A 199 -5.75 -12.72 -7.24
N GLY A 200 -5.74 -11.38 -7.08
CA GLY A 200 -5.66 -10.44 -8.20
C GLY A 200 -7.02 -10.01 -8.72
N ILE A 201 -7.01 -8.85 -9.33
CA ILE A 201 -8.17 -8.24 -10.00
C ILE A 201 -7.84 -8.17 -11.48
N ARG A 202 -8.76 -8.63 -12.33
CA ARG A 202 -8.62 -8.58 -13.79
C ARG A 202 -9.84 -7.96 -14.44
N ARG A 203 -9.62 -7.31 -15.58
CA ARG A 203 -10.68 -6.84 -16.43
C ARG A 203 -10.24 -6.98 -17.89
N PHE A 204 -11.00 -7.70 -18.71
CA PHE A 204 -10.67 -7.98 -20.11
C PHE A 204 -9.23 -8.50 -20.30
N GLY A 205 -8.80 -9.43 -19.42
CA GLY A 205 -7.46 -10.02 -19.48
C GLY A 205 -6.31 -9.15 -18.90
N GLN A 206 -6.55 -7.90 -18.59
CA GLN A 206 -5.56 -6.98 -17.99
C GLN A 206 -5.58 -7.04 -16.47
N ASN A 207 -4.43 -6.78 -15.83
CA ASN A 207 -4.32 -6.69 -14.39
C ASN A 207 -4.83 -5.33 -13.89
N TYR A 208 -5.59 -5.38 -12.81
CA TYR A 208 -6.08 -4.23 -12.07
C TYR A 208 -5.66 -4.32 -10.61
N CYS A 209 -5.62 -3.19 -9.93
CA CYS A 209 -5.35 -3.11 -8.51
C CYS A 209 -6.30 -2.14 -7.82
N SER A 210 -6.54 -2.38 -6.54
CA SER A 210 -7.28 -1.46 -5.68
C SER A 210 -6.32 -0.49 -5.01
N VAL A 211 -6.45 0.79 -5.26
CA VAL A 211 -5.58 1.83 -4.69
C VAL A 211 -6.41 2.68 -3.73
N PRO A 212 -6.01 2.79 -2.45
CA PRO A 212 -6.66 3.69 -1.52
C PRO A 212 -6.57 5.13 -1.99
N ILE A 213 -7.66 5.88 -1.90
CA ILE A 213 -7.66 7.31 -2.25
C ILE A 213 -6.68 8.07 -1.35
N ARG A 214 -6.58 7.70 -0.09
CA ARG A 214 -5.64 8.27 0.88
C ARG A 214 -4.16 8.19 0.45
N LEU A 215 -3.79 7.21 -0.37
CA LEU A 215 -2.43 7.14 -0.90
C LEU A 215 -2.05 8.41 -1.66
N PHE A 216 -2.98 8.96 -2.43
CA PHE A 216 -2.73 10.19 -3.20
C PHE A 216 -2.62 11.41 -2.29
N ASP A 217 -3.42 11.50 -1.22
CA ASP A 217 -3.33 12.57 -0.22
C ASP A 217 -1.96 12.56 0.50
N HIS A 218 -1.51 11.34 0.90
CA HIS A 218 -0.17 11.18 1.49
C HIS A 218 0.93 11.52 0.50
N TRP A 219 0.76 11.14 -0.78
CA TRP A 219 1.76 11.40 -1.80
C TRP A 219 1.89 12.89 -2.14
N GLU A 220 0.78 13.59 -2.28
CA GLU A 220 0.75 15.05 -2.44
C GLU A 220 1.50 15.72 -1.29
N ARG A 221 1.18 15.36 -0.06
CA ARG A 221 1.80 15.91 1.14
C ARG A 221 3.31 15.67 1.20
N ALA A 222 3.75 14.42 0.93
CA ALA A 222 5.16 14.07 0.90
C ALA A 222 5.92 14.83 -0.21
N SER A 223 5.28 15.02 -1.37
CA SER A 223 5.85 15.75 -2.50
C SER A 223 5.94 17.26 -2.23
N THR A 224 4.94 17.85 -1.61
CA THR A 224 4.93 19.28 -1.25
C THR A 224 6.03 19.63 -0.26
N SER A 225 6.30 18.75 0.71
CA SER A 225 7.40 18.98 1.66
C SER A 225 8.79 18.93 1.01
N LEU A 226 8.97 18.12 -0.05
CA LEU A 226 10.23 18.13 -0.83
C LEU A 226 10.37 19.39 -1.67
N ALA A 227 9.31 19.88 -2.30
CA ALA A 227 9.33 21.11 -3.06
C ALA A 227 9.72 22.32 -2.18
N SER A 228 9.18 22.38 -0.95
CA SER A 228 9.52 23.44 0.00
C SER A 228 10.99 23.44 0.45
N ILE A 229 11.61 22.25 0.55
CA ILE A 229 13.04 22.10 0.86
C ILE A 229 13.90 22.55 -0.35
N ALA A 230 13.52 22.15 -1.57
CA ALA A 230 14.20 22.56 -2.79
C ALA A 230 14.18 24.09 -2.96
N ASP A 231 13.02 24.74 -2.78
CA ASP A 231 12.87 26.20 -2.84
C ASP A 231 13.71 26.93 -1.77
N SER A 232 13.85 26.34 -0.58
CA SER A 232 14.68 26.92 0.48
C SER A 232 16.18 26.81 0.18
N GLN A 233 16.62 25.75 -0.51
CA GLN A 233 18.01 25.57 -0.92
C GLN A 233 18.39 26.46 -2.10
N ASP A 234 17.50 26.68 -3.05
CA ASP A 234 17.73 27.62 -4.17
C ASP A 234 17.86 29.06 -3.70
N LYS A 235 17.06 29.49 -2.74
CA LYS A 235 17.18 30.87 -2.17
C LYS A 235 18.52 31.11 -1.50
N THR A 236 19.11 30.11 -0.84
CA THR A 236 20.41 30.22 -0.18
C THR A 236 21.59 30.24 -1.16
N THR A 237 21.40 29.77 -2.39
CA THR A 237 22.43 29.75 -3.44
C THR A 237 22.53 31.07 -4.20
N TRP A 238 21.48 31.90 -4.20
CA TRP A 238 21.43 33.18 -4.89
C TRP A 238 21.82 34.39 -3.99
N GLU A 239 21.94 34.19 -2.67
CA GLU A 239 22.33 35.23 -1.71
C GLU A 239 23.84 35.19 -1.34
N LYS A 240 24.66 34.43 -2.06
CA LYS A 240 26.12 34.38 -1.95
C LYS A 240 26.76 34.84 -3.25
#